data_5fb498b31aa45c121a7b9ec07f6be404
#
_entry.id   5fb498b31aa45c121a7b9ec07f6be404
#
_cell.length_a   1.000
_cell.length_b   1.000
_cell.length_c   1.000
_cell.angle_alpha   90.00
_cell.angle_beta   90.00
_cell.angle_gamma   90.00
#
_symmetry.space_group_name_H-M   'P 1'
#
loop_
_entity.id
_entity.type
_entity.pdbx_description
1 polymer ?
#
loop_
_entity_poly.entity_id
_entity_poly.type
_entity_poly.pdbx_seq_one_letter_code
_entity_poly.pdbx_strand_id
1 'polypeptide(L)'
;MARFDDNPLTVVAAAAPEEAGRVARLVLGPVLALGAAERDRLLDTVETWFAAGGSAEAAGRLLYCHPNTVRYRLRKVEALTGRSLSAPQAVAELGLAVRAIRLEAAEK
;
A
#
# COMPACT_ATOMS: atom_id res chain seq x y z
N MET A 1 -2.07 22.41 3.22
CA MET A 1 -1.00 21.52 2.78
C MET A 1 -1.22 20.13 3.34
N ALA A 2 -1.25 19.15 2.48
CA ALA A 2 -1.42 17.78 2.93
C ALA A 2 -0.10 17.25 3.48
N ARG A 3 -0.17 16.66 4.66
CA ARG A 3 0.96 16.00 5.29
C ARG A 3 0.59 14.57 5.58
N PHE A 4 1.60 13.73 5.79
CA PHE A 4 1.29 12.33 6.07
C PHE A 4 0.46 12.19 7.36
N ASP A 5 0.65 13.07 8.33
CA ASP A 5 -0.09 13.02 9.59
C ASP A 5 -1.54 13.50 9.48
N ASP A 6 -1.91 14.07 8.31
CA ASP A 6 -3.31 14.42 8.05
C ASP A 6 -4.13 13.21 7.62
N ASN A 7 -3.48 12.10 7.28
CA ASN A 7 -4.18 10.88 6.88
C ASN A 7 -4.61 10.11 8.14
N PRO A 8 -5.93 9.88 8.32
CA PRO A 8 -6.41 9.19 9.52
C PRO A 8 -5.79 7.81 9.72
N LEU A 9 -5.52 7.08 8.65
CA LEU A 9 -4.92 5.76 8.78
C LEU A 9 -3.48 5.85 9.28
N THR A 10 -2.75 6.86 8.84
CA THR A 10 -1.40 7.09 9.32
C THR A 10 -1.41 7.46 10.80
N VAL A 11 -2.38 8.28 11.23
CA VAL A 11 -2.53 8.65 12.63
C VAL A 11 -2.78 7.42 13.50
N VAL A 12 -3.67 6.54 13.07
CA VAL A 12 -3.97 5.31 13.82
C VAL A 12 -2.74 4.41 13.89
N ALA A 13 -2.06 4.23 12.78
CA ALA A 13 -0.86 3.38 12.76
C ALA A 13 0.23 3.92 13.67
N ALA A 14 0.40 5.25 13.72
CA ALA A 14 1.40 5.87 14.56
C ALA A 14 1.03 5.76 16.05
N ALA A 15 -0.28 5.78 16.37
CA ALA A 15 -0.73 5.70 17.75
C ALA A 15 -0.62 4.29 18.32
N ALA A 16 -0.67 3.26 17.47
CA ALA A 16 -0.61 1.87 17.91
C ALA A 16 0.36 1.10 17.00
N PRO A 17 1.66 1.41 17.06
CA PRO A 17 2.60 0.89 16.07
C PRO A 17 2.78 -0.63 16.11
N GLU A 18 2.69 -1.24 17.29
CA GLU A 18 2.86 -2.70 17.37
C GLU A 18 1.69 -3.41 16.73
N GLU A 19 0.47 -2.97 17.03
CA GLU A 19 -0.74 -3.54 16.45
C GLU A 19 -0.77 -3.31 14.95
N ALA A 20 -0.45 -2.09 14.52
CA ALA A 20 -0.41 -1.74 13.10
C ALA A 20 0.61 -2.61 12.36
N GLY A 21 1.76 -2.84 12.98
CA GLY A 21 2.78 -3.72 12.40
C GLY A 21 2.30 -5.15 12.25
N ARG A 22 1.56 -5.66 13.23
CA ARG A 22 0.99 -7.01 13.13
C ARG A 22 -0.02 -7.10 12.00
N VAL A 23 -0.89 -6.09 11.87
CA VAL A 23 -1.85 -6.03 10.76
C VAL A 23 -1.11 -6.00 9.43
N ALA A 24 -0.06 -5.19 9.35
CA ALA A 24 0.71 -5.06 8.12
C ALA A 24 1.32 -6.41 7.71
N ARG A 25 1.88 -7.13 8.65
CA ARG A 25 2.47 -8.44 8.34
C ARG A 25 1.43 -9.47 7.98
N LEU A 26 0.26 -9.41 8.61
CA LEU A 26 -0.85 -10.29 8.28
C LEU A 26 -1.35 -10.04 6.86
N VAL A 27 -1.53 -8.76 6.50
CA VAL A 27 -2.13 -8.38 5.21
C VAL A 27 -1.11 -8.47 4.08
N LEU A 28 0.10 -7.96 4.31
CA LEU A 28 1.11 -7.80 3.26
C LEU A 28 2.22 -8.86 3.32
N GLY A 29 2.12 -9.84 4.22
CA GLY A 29 3.18 -10.82 4.40
C GLY A 29 3.77 -11.37 3.11
N PRO A 30 2.94 -11.89 2.18
CA PRO A 30 3.48 -12.43 0.93
C PRO A 30 4.19 -11.39 0.05
N VAL A 31 3.79 -10.12 0.13
CA VAL A 31 4.47 -9.04 -0.60
C VAL A 31 5.81 -8.73 0.08
N LEU A 32 5.80 -8.67 1.42
CA LEU A 32 7.02 -8.36 2.18
C LEU A 32 8.07 -9.46 2.04
N ALA A 33 7.67 -10.67 1.69
CA ALA A 33 8.58 -11.79 1.49
C ALA A 33 9.30 -11.74 0.15
N LEU A 34 8.90 -10.88 -0.76
CA LEU A 34 9.54 -10.75 -2.06
C LEU A 34 10.91 -10.07 -1.93
N GLY A 35 11.74 -10.20 -2.96
CA GLY A 35 12.99 -9.46 -3.02
C GLY A 35 12.74 -7.96 -2.95
N ALA A 36 13.71 -7.22 -2.41
CA ALA A 36 13.53 -5.81 -2.09
C ALA A 36 13.03 -4.98 -3.26
N ALA A 37 13.58 -5.20 -4.45
CA ALA A 37 13.21 -4.38 -5.61
C ALA A 37 11.75 -4.58 -6.00
N GLU A 38 11.29 -5.83 -6.05
CA GLU A 38 9.90 -6.10 -6.41
C GLU A 38 8.95 -5.69 -5.30
N ARG A 39 9.32 -6.00 -4.06
CA ARG A 39 8.51 -5.57 -2.91
C ARG A 39 8.26 -4.07 -2.94
N ASP A 40 9.32 -3.29 -3.11
CA ASP A 40 9.20 -1.84 -3.09
C ASP A 40 8.38 -1.33 -4.28
N ARG A 41 8.55 -1.96 -5.44
CA ARG A 41 7.78 -1.59 -6.64
C ARG A 41 6.28 -1.80 -6.42
N LEU A 42 5.91 -2.93 -5.82
CA LEU A 42 4.50 -3.22 -5.55
C LEU A 42 3.93 -2.30 -4.48
N LEU A 43 4.69 -2.05 -3.41
CA LEU A 43 4.23 -1.15 -2.36
C LEU A 43 4.07 0.28 -2.89
N ASP A 44 5.02 0.76 -3.68
CA ASP A 44 4.92 2.08 -4.29
C ASP A 44 3.69 2.19 -5.18
N THR A 45 3.38 1.14 -5.93
CA THR A 45 2.23 1.14 -6.83
C THR A 45 0.93 1.23 -6.04
N VAL A 46 0.79 0.43 -4.98
CA VAL A 46 -0.42 0.47 -4.15
C VAL A 46 -0.57 1.84 -3.50
N GLU A 47 0.50 2.35 -2.93
CA GLU A 47 0.47 3.64 -2.25
C GLU A 47 0.09 4.77 -3.21
N THR A 48 0.69 4.77 -4.40
CA THR A 48 0.39 5.77 -5.41
C THR A 48 -1.04 5.66 -5.91
N TRP A 49 -1.54 4.42 -6.07
CA TRP A 49 -2.92 4.19 -6.48
C TRP A 49 -3.91 4.77 -5.46
N PHE A 50 -3.63 4.59 -4.16
CA PHE A 50 -4.45 5.23 -3.13
C PHE A 50 -4.41 6.75 -3.25
N ALA A 51 -3.22 7.32 -3.40
CA ALA A 51 -3.06 8.77 -3.52
C ALA A 51 -3.75 9.32 -4.77
N ALA A 52 -3.85 8.49 -5.82
CA ALA A 52 -4.49 8.86 -7.08
C ALA A 52 -6.00 8.61 -7.08
N GLY A 53 -6.58 8.32 -5.91
CA GLY A 53 -8.01 8.09 -5.79
C GLY A 53 -8.50 6.82 -6.46
N GLY A 54 -7.63 5.83 -6.62
CA GLY A 54 -8.01 4.56 -7.23
C GLY A 54 -7.97 4.58 -8.76
N SER A 55 -7.29 5.54 -9.35
CA SER A 55 -7.18 5.66 -10.81
C SER A 55 -5.85 5.10 -11.29
N ALA A 56 -5.90 4.05 -12.11
CA ALA A 56 -4.69 3.49 -12.70
C ALA A 56 -4.04 4.48 -13.67
N GLU A 57 -4.83 5.27 -14.37
CA GLU A 57 -4.31 6.29 -15.29
C GLU A 57 -3.53 7.36 -14.53
N ALA A 58 -4.12 7.88 -13.45
CA ALA A 58 -3.46 8.90 -12.64
C ALA A 58 -2.23 8.33 -11.95
N ALA A 59 -2.32 7.11 -11.43
CA ALA A 59 -1.17 6.47 -10.79
C ALA A 59 -0.04 6.25 -11.79
N GLY A 60 -0.39 5.84 -13.01
CA GLY A 60 0.62 5.64 -14.05
C GLY A 60 1.38 6.92 -14.37
N ARG A 61 0.68 8.05 -14.43
CA ARG A 61 1.34 9.34 -14.65
C ARG A 61 2.32 9.65 -13.52
N LEU A 62 1.93 9.41 -12.28
CA LEU A 62 2.79 9.69 -11.13
C LEU A 62 3.99 8.75 -11.08
N LEU A 63 3.82 7.51 -11.53
CA LEU A 63 4.87 6.49 -11.51
C LEU A 63 5.68 6.45 -12.81
N TYR A 64 5.33 7.27 -13.78
CA TYR A 64 5.97 7.30 -15.09
C TYR A 64 5.90 5.94 -15.78
N CYS A 65 4.72 5.29 -15.72
CA CYS A 65 4.52 4.03 -16.40
C CYS A 65 3.12 3.96 -16.99
N HIS A 66 2.93 3.00 -17.88
CA HIS A 66 1.64 2.80 -18.54
C HIS A 66 0.59 2.33 -17.52
N PRO A 67 -0.68 2.75 -17.66
CA PRO A 67 -1.73 2.26 -16.76
C PRO A 67 -1.85 0.74 -16.70
N ASN A 68 -1.57 0.05 -17.80
CA ASN A 68 -1.60 -1.42 -17.77
C ASN A 68 -0.54 -2.00 -16.85
N THR A 69 0.61 -1.34 -16.72
CA THR A 69 1.64 -1.74 -15.77
C THR A 69 1.13 -1.59 -14.34
N VAL A 70 0.43 -0.47 -14.06
CA VAL A 70 -0.19 -0.28 -12.76
C VAL A 70 -1.18 -1.39 -12.47
N ARG A 71 -2.07 -1.68 -13.41
CA ARG A 71 -3.09 -2.73 -13.24
C ARG A 71 -2.46 -4.09 -13.01
N TYR A 72 -1.38 -4.40 -13.75
CA TYR A 72 -0.68 -5.67 -13.58
C TYR A 72 -0.12 -5.79 -12.15
N ARG A 73 0.53 -4.74 -11.67
CA ARG A 73 1.12 -4.76 -10.33
C ARG A 73 0.04 -4.86 -9.26
N LEU A 74 -1.08 -4.16 -9.43
CA LEU A 74 -2.19 -4.25 -8.48
C LEU A 74 -2.79 -5.65 -8.44
N ARG A 75 -2.97 -6.27 -9.61
CA ARG A 75 -3.45 -7.66 -9.65
C ARG A 75 -2.50 -8.62 -8.98
N LYS A 76 -1.20 -8.35 -9.07
CA LYS A 76 -0.22 -9.17 -8.39
C LYS A 76 -0.33 -9.05 -6.88
N VAL A 77 -0.55 -7.83 -6.39
CA VAL A 77 -0.79 -7.62 -4.97
C VAL A 77 -2.06 -8.36 -4.53
N GLU A 78 -3.13 -8.27 -5.32
CA GLU A 78 -4.36 -8.99 -5.02
C GLU A 78 -4.12 -10.49 -4.93
N ALA A 79 -3.39 -11.04 -5.89
CA ALA A 79 -3.12 -12.47 -5.93
C ALA A 79 -2.27 -12.90 -4.72
N LEU A 80 -1.27 -12.12 -4.35
CA LEU A 80 -0.39 -12.45 -3.25
C LEU A 80 -1.10 -12.34 -1.90
N THR A 81 -1.94 -11.33 -1.73
CA THR A 81 -2.56 -11.04 -0.43
C THR A 81 -3.93 -11.68 -0.25
N GLY A 82 -4.53 -12.18 -1.34
CA GLY A 82 -5.89 -12.69 -1.30
C GLY A 82 -6.94 -11.62 -1.08
N ARG A 83 -6.61 -10.36 -1.34
CA ARG A 83 -7.51 -9.23 -1.10
C ARG A 83 -7.81 -8.52 -2.39
N SER A 84 -9.11 -8.29 -2.65
CA SER A 84 -9.55 -7.62 -3.87
C SER A 84 -9.66 -6.12 -3.65
N LEU A 85 -9.07 -5.34 -4.56
CA LEU A 85 -9.16 -3.88 -4.48
C LEU A 85 -10.53 -3.35 -4.86
N SER A 86 -11.48 -4.22 -5.23
CA SER A 86 -12.88 -3.84 -5.41
C SER A 86 -13.70 -4.06 -4.14
N ALA A 87 -13.15 -4.68 -3.11
CA ALA A 87 -13.84 -4.93 -1.86
C ALA A 87 -13.47 -3.84 -0.85
N PRO A 88 -14.43 -3.09 -0.33
CA PRO A 88 -14.11 -1.96 0.55
C PRO A 88 -13.30 -2.34 1.79
N GLN A 89 -13.60 -3.47 2.40
CA GLN A 89 -12.84 -3.90 3.57
C GLN A 89 -11.39 -4.20 3.22
N ALA A 90 -11.16 -4.86 2.08
CA ALA A 90 -9.80 -5.17 1.65
C ALA A 90 -9.01 -3.88 1.37
N VAL A 91 -9.65 -2.87 0.77
CA VAL A 91 -9.03 -1.58 0.52
C VAL A 91 -8.61 -0.92 1.84
N ALA A 92 -9.48 -0.97 2.86
CA ALA A 92 -9.16 -0.41 4.17
C ALA A 92 -7.99 -1.12 4.82
N GLU A 93 -7.97 -2.46 4.74
CA GLU A 93 -6.89 -3.25 5.32
C GLU A 93 -5.56 -2.97 4.64
N LEU A 94 -5.56 -2.94 3.31
CA LEU A 94 -4.36 -2.63 2.55
C LEU A 94 -3.87 -1.21 2.81
N GLY A 95 -4.80 -0.28 2.93
CA GLY A 95 -4.48 1.11 3.22
C GLY A 95 -3.76 1.27 4.56
N LEU A 96 -4.28 0.63 5.59
CA LEU A 96 -3.65 0.66 6.91
C LEU A 96 -2.29 -0.05 6.88
N ALA A 97 -2.24 -1.22 6.24
CA ALA A 97 -1.02 -2.01 6.20
C ALA A 97 0.14 -1.27 5.53
N VAL A 98 -0.14 -0.62 4.40
CA VAL A 98 0.90 0.12 3.68
C VAL A 98 1.44 1.27 4.54
N ARG A 99 0.54 2.01 5.22
CA ARG A 99 1.00 3.11 6.08
C ARG A 99 1.84 2.60 7.25
N ALA A 100 1.46 1.48 7.83
CA ALA A 100 2.21 0.90 8.94
C ALA A 100 3.63 0.51 8.50
N ILE A 101 3.76 -0.10 7.32
CA ILE A 101 5.06 -0.49 6.80
C ILE A 101 5.93 0.74 6.52
N ARG A 102 5.34 1.81 5.96
CA ARG A 102 6.09 3.04 5.69
C ARG A 102 6.56 3.70 6.98
N LEU A 103 5.73 3.68 8.02
CA LEU A 103 6.14 4.23 9.31
C LEU A 103 7.28 3.43 9.93
N GLU A 104 7.24 2.10 9.86
CA GLU A 104 8.34 1.28 10.37
C GLU A 104 9.63 1.57 9.63
N ALA A 105 9.55 1.71 8.31
CA ALA A 105 10.72 2.01 7.50
C ALA A 105 11.30 3.38 7.84
N ALA A 106 10.45 4.36 8.13
CA ALA A 106 10.89 5.71 8.44
C ALA A 106 11.59 5.79 9.80
N GLU A 107 11.30 4.85 10.71
CA GLU A 107 11.90 4.81 12.04
C GLU A 107 13.30 4.21 12.03
N LYS A 108 13.72 3.63 10.93
CA LYS A 108 15.05 3.05 10.78
C LYS A 108 15.95 4.00 10.03
#